data_87860adb441d1b5b5ff78f51e9bdf0fb
#
_entry.id   87860adb441d1b5b5ff78f51e9bdf0fb
#
_cell.length_a   1.000
_cell.length_b   1.000
_cell.length_c   1.000
_cell.angle_alpha   90.00
_cell.angle_beta   90.00
_cell.angle_gamma   90.00
#
_symmetry.space_group_name_H-M   'P 1'
#
loop_
_entity.id
_entity.type
_entity.pdbx_description
1 polymer ?
#
loop_
_entity_poly.entity_id
_entity_poly.type
_entity_poly.pdbx_seq_one_letter_code
_entity_poly.pdbx_strand_id
1 'polypeptide(L)'
;MLKTLFDEIFSDVGVYSAILVTLRMAVTSTFLSAVLGTFLGLVMERYSFPGKRLAVRINRTLMGVPPVVVGLLVYMLTMRRGPLGKLELLFTVEGMILAQTIIITPIICGMVYTYAAKTAPGIRVFAKTMGAGKLQTDLLLLKEMKHEIYFAVVSGFGRSISEVGAVMLVGGNIKGHTRTMTTAISLLKSQGIFTEGLTLGILLLIMAFILQCMADFFRKESQEDENY
;
A
#
# COMPACT_ATOMS: atom_id res chain seq x y z
N MET A 1 -10.90 17.70 29.47
CA MET A 1 -9.58 17.80 28.79
C MET A 1 -9.48 16.99 27.52
N LEU A 2 -9.63 15.66 27.51
CA LEU A 2 -9.63 14.86 26.27
C LEU A 2 -10.78 15.25 25.32
N LYS A 3 -11.99 15.44 25.82
CA LYS A 3 -13.15 15.79 25.00
C LYS A 3 -13.03 17.18 24.37
N THR A 4 -12.54 18.16 25.09
CA THR A 4 -12.26 19.51 24.56
C THR A 4 -11.14 19.52 23.51
N LEU A 5 -10.08 18.73 23.71
CA LEU A 5 -9.02 18.53 22.71
C LEU A 5 -9.53 17.83 21.44
N PHE A 6 -10.39 16.83 21.57
CA PHE A 6 -11.03 16.18 20.43
C PHE A 6 -11.93 17.16 19.65
N ASP A 7 -12.77 17.92 20.34
CA ASP A 7 -13.67 18.90 19.72
C ASP A 7 -12.89 20.02 19.00
N GLU A 8 -11.77 20.46 19.58
CA GLU A 8 -10.87 21.46 18.99
C GLU A 8 -10.12 20.95 17.77
N ILE A 9 -9.64 19.70 17.80
CA ILE A 9 -8.97 19.05 16.67
C ILE A 9 -9.95 18.76 15.53
N PHE A 10 -11.16 18.30 15.82
CA PHE A 10 -12.17 18.04 14.79
C PHE A 10 -12.81 19.31 14.22
N SER A 11 -12.76 20.43 14.90
CA SER A 11 -13.16 21.74 14.37
C SER A 11 -12.12 22.35 13.41
N ASP A 12 -10.85 21.89 13.45
CA ASP A 12 -9.82 22.34 12.50
C ASP A 12 -10.03 21.66 11.12
N VAL A 13 -10.47 22.43 10.15
CA VAL A 13 -10.59 22.03 8.73
C VAL A 13 -9.30 21.36 8.22
N GLY A 14 -8.14 21.69 8.80
CA GLY A 14 -6.84 21.11 8.46
C GLY A 14 -6.71 19.63 8.85
N VAL A 15 -7.32 19.18 9.95
CA VAL A 15 -7.31 17.78 10.39
C VAL A 15 -8.20 16.93 9.50
N TYR A 16 -9.40 17.41 9.20
CA TYR A 16 -10.33 16.72 8.31
C TYR A 16 -9.71 16.50 6.91
N SER A 17 -9.08 17.54 6.36
CA SER A 17 -8.36 17.42 5.08
C SER A 17 -7.21 16.41 5.14
N ALA A 18 -6.45 16.37 6.26
CA ALA A 18 -5.38 15.42 6.44
C ALA A 18 -5.87 13.96 6.51
N ILE A 19 -7.01 13.71 7.14
CA ILE A 19 -7.66 12.39 7.16
C ILE A 19 -8.03 11.96 5.74
N LEU A 20 -8.74 12.83 5.00
CA LEU A 20 -9.17 12.54 3.62
C LEU A 20 -7.98 12.27 2.69
N VAL A 21 -6.93 13.10 2.76
CA VAL A 21 -5.71 12.92 1.96
C VAL A 21 -5.04 11.60 2.31
N THR A 22 -4.92 11.26 3.61
CA THR A 22 -4.35 9.97 4.07
C THR A 22 -5.13 8.80 3.50
N LEU A 23 -6.46 8.81 3.62
CA LEU A 23 -7.33 7.74 3.14
C LEU A 23 -7.27 7.62 1.61
N ARG A 24 -7.43 8.72 0.88
CA ARG A 24 -7.36 8.74 -0.59
C ARG A 24 -6.02 8.17 -1.08
N MET A 25 -4.91 8.64 -0.51
CA MET A 25 -3.58 8.17 -0.86
C MET A 25 -3.42 6.67 -0.53
N ALA A 26 -3.75 6.25 0.71
CA ALA A 26 -3.54 4.88 1.16
C ALA A 26 -4.40 3.87 0.40
N VAL A 27 -5.68 4.15 0.20
CA VAL A 27 -6.60 3.25 -0.51
C VAL A 27 -6.20 3.15 -1.99
N THR A 28 -5.98 4.29 -2.65
CA THR A 28 -5.67 4.29 -4.09
C THR A 28 -4.32 3.64 -4.39
N SER A 29 -3.27 3.96 -3.62
CA SER A 29 -1.95 3.35 -3.82
C SER A 29 -1.94 1.85 -3.51
N THR A 30 -2.67 1.43 -2.47
CA THR A 30 -2.80 0.00 -2.14
C THR A 30 -3.56 -0.76 -3.22
N PHE A 31 -4.65 -0.19 -3.73
CA PHE A 31 -5.40 -0.81 -4.83
C PHE A 31 -4.54 -0.99 -6.08
N LEU A 32 -3.84 0.05 -6.52
CA LEU A 32 -2.91 -0.03 -7.66
C LEU A 32 -1.81 -1.07 -7.42
N SER A 33 -1.24 -1.06 -6.22
CA SER A 33 -0.19 -2.01 -5.83
C SER A 33 -0.71 -3.44 -5.69
N ALA A 34 -1.97 -3.63 -5.27
CA ALA A 34 -2.60 -4.95 -5.21
C ALA A 34 -2.72 -5.57 -6.60
N VAL A 35 -3.20 -4.79 -7.57
CA VAL A 35 -3.31 -5.26 -8.96
C VAL A 35 -1.93 -5.54 -9.56
N LEU A 36 -1.01 -4.56 -9.50
CA LEU A 36 0.32 -4.69 -10.09
C LEU A 36 1.17 -5.75 -9.38
N GLY A 37 1.17 -5.76 -8.06
CA GLY A 37 1.97 -6.68 -7.25
C GLY A 37 1.49 -8.12 -7.38
N THR A 38 0.18 -8.35 -7.37
CA THR A 38 -0.39 -9.69 -7.59
C THR A 38 -0.08 -10.19 -9.00
N PHE A 39 -0.30 -9.36 -10.00
CA PHE A 39 0.03 -9.71 -11.39
C PHE A 39 1.52 -10.06 -11.56
N LEU A 40 2.42 -9.20 -11.10
CA LEU A 40 3.87 -9.42 -11.20
C LEU A 40 4.31 -10.65 -10.40
N GLY A 41 3.76 -10.89 -9.21
CA GLY A 41 4.06 -12.05 -8.37
C GLY A 41 3.69 -13.37 -9.06
N LEU A 42 2.51 -13.44 -9.66
CA LEU A 42 2.05 -14.61 -10.41
C LEU A 42 2.83 -14.81 -11.70
N VAL A 43 3.14 -13.74 -12.44
CA VAL A 43 3.98 -13.80 -13.65
C VAL A 43 5.39 -14.32 -13.31
N MET A 44 5.98 -13.80 -12.24
CA MET A 44 7.29 -14.26 -11.76
C MET A 44 7.26 -15.73 -11.32
N GLU A 45 6.14 -16.22 -10.77
CA GLU A 45 6.03 -17.64 -10.40
C GLU A 45 5.88 -18.50 -11.66
N ARG A 46 4.96 -18.14 -12.56
CA ARG A 46 4.55 -18.94 -13.71
C ARG A 46 5.65 -19.18 -14.73
N TYR A 47 6.42 -18.15 -15.06
CA TYR A 47 7.39 -18.21 -16.14
C TYR A 47 8.80 -18.48 -15.61
N SER A 48 9.51 -19.38 -16.32
CA SER A 48 10.95 -19.58 -16.18
C SER A 48 11.65 -18.81 -17.28
N PHE A 49 12.41 -17.78 -16.93
CA PHE A 49 13.18 -16.97 -17.88
C PHE A 49 14.63 -16.78 -17.39
N PRO A 50 15.58 -16.54 -18.29
CA PRO A 50 16.94 -16.23 -17.89
C PRO A 50 16.95 -14.98 -17.04
N GLY A 51 17.61 -15.01 -15.85
CA GLY A 51 17.59 -13.90 -14.90
C GLY A 51 16.46 -13.91 -13.86
N LYS A 52 15.54 -14.88 -13.85
CA LYS A 52 14.48 -14.99 -12.82
C LYS A 52 15.01 -14.89 -11.40
N ARG A 53 16.14 -15.58 -11.10
CA ARG A 53 16.76 -15.52 -9.77
C ARG A 53 17.20 -14.10 -9.39
N LEU A 54 17.69 -13.33 -10.36
CA LEU A 54 18.08 -11.93 -10.16
C LEU A 54 16.84 -11.07 -9.93
N ALA A 55 15.79 -11.21 -10.74
CA ALA A 55 14.53 -10.50 -10.57
C ALA A 55 13.91 -10.72 -9.19
N VAL A 56 13.89 -11.97 -8.70
CA VAL A 56 13.42 -12.31 -7.35
C VAL A 56 14.29 -11.65 -6.27
N ARG A 57 15.62 -11.65 -6.45
CA ARG A 57 16.53 -10.97 -5.51
C ARG A 57 16.30 -9.46 -5.49
N ILE A 58 16.19 -8.84 -6.65
CA ILE A 58 15.87 -7.39 -6.78
C ILE A 58 14.56 -7.08 -6.07
N ASN A 59 13.49 -7.85 -6.34
CA ASN A 59 12.20 -7.62 -5.68
C ASN A 59 12.30 -7.73 -4.16
N ARG A 60 13.02 -8.74 -3.64
CA ARG A 60 13.26 -8.89 -2.19
C ARG A 60 14.03 -7.71 -1.60
N THR A 61 15.02 -7.18 -2.31
CA THR A 61 15.74 -5.96 -1.89
C THR A 61 14.81 -4.75 -1.87
N LEU A 62 13.95 -4.61 -2.88
CA LEU A 62 12.98 -3.52 -2.97
C LEU A 62 11.90 -3.58 -1.88
N MET A 63 11.55 -4.76 -1.35
CA MET A 63 10.66 -4.88 -0.18
C MET A 63 11.19 -4.17 1.06
N GLY A 64 12.52 -4.10 1.22
CA GLY A 64 13.19 -3.44 2.34
C GLY A 64 13.77 -2.06 2.00
N VAL A 65 13.48 -1.51 0.83
CA VAL A 65 14.06 -0.22 0.43
C VAL A 65 13.62 0.91 1.37
N PRO A 66 14.53 1.79 1.81
CA PRO A 66 14.16 2.96 2.60
C PRO A 66 13.21 3.87 1.79
N PRO A 67 12.01 4.17 2.31
CA PRO A 67 11.02 4.96 1.56
C PRO A 67 11.50 6.36 1.18
N VAL A 68 12.36 6.95 2.01
CA VAL A 68 12.96 8.26 1.72
C VAL A 68 13.76 8.23 0.42
N VAL A 69 14.45 7.12 0.12
CA VAL A 69 15.19 6.95 -1.14
C VAL A 69 14.24 6.91 -2.33
N VAL A 70 13.14 6.15 -2.20
CA VAL A 70 12.10 6.12 -3.26
C VAL A 70 11.45 7.49 -3.43
N GLY A 71 11.12 8.16 -2.33
CA GLY A 71 10.59 9.53 -2.37
C GLY A 71 11.52 10.51 -3.08
N LEU A 72 12.83 10.43 -2.80
CA LEU A 72 13.82 11.26 -3.48
C LEU A 72 13.93 10.94 -4.97
N LEU A 73 13.91 9.67 -5.35
CA LEU A 73 13.91 9.27 -6.76
C LEU A 73 12.65 9.77 -7.49
N VAL A 74 11.47 9.61 -6.91
CA VAL A 74 10.21 10.11 -7.49
C VAL A 74 10.26 11.65 -7.56
N TYR A 75 10.75 12.34 -6.54
CA TYR A 75 10.94 13.78 -6.55
C TYR A 75 11.83 14.21 -7.73
N MET A 76 12.99 13.56 -7.91
CA MET A 76 13.90 13.87 -9.02
C MET A 76 13.30 13.59 -10.40
N LEU A 77 12.47 12.54 -10.52
CA LEU A 77 11.78 12.21 -11.76
C LEU A 77 10.67 13.22 -12.09
N THR A 78 9.95 13.72 -11.08
CA THR A 78 8.76 14.58 -11.25
C THR A 78 9.05 16.08 -11.12
N MET A 79 10.25 16.48 -10.67
CA MET A 79 10.64 17.90 -10.63
C MET A 79 10.65 18.52 -12.04
N ARG A 80 10.51 19.83 -12.15
CA ARG A 80 10.37 20.59 -13.42
C ARG A 80 11.41 20.23 -14.49
N ARG A 81 12.65 19.91 -14.08
CA ARG A 81 13.75 19.47 -14.98
C ARG A 81 13.85 17.96 -15.13
N GLY A 82 13.00 17.20 -14.44
CA GLY A 82 12.98 15.75 -14.50
C GLY A 82 12.24 15.23 -15.74
N PRO A 83 12.43 13.94 -16.07
CA PRO A 83 11.81 13.33 -17.26
C PRO A 83 10.27 13.31 -17.20
N LEU A 84 9.68 13.30 -16.02
CA LEU A 84 8.23 13.34 -15.79
C LEU A 84 7.74 14.74 -15.36
N GLY A 85 8.58 15.77 -15.43
CA GLY A 85 8.26 17.13 -15.00
C GLY A 85 7.06 17.75 -15.71
N LYS A 86 6.78 17.35 -16.96
CA LYS A 86 5.62 17.79 -17.74
C LYS A 86 4.28 17.32 -17.15
N LEU A 87 4.29 16.30 -16.29
CA LEU A 87 3.07 15.76 -15.66
C LEU A 87 2.66 16.54 -14.40
N GLU A 88 3.50 17.49 -13.94
CA GLU A 88 3.25 18.35 -12.78
C GLU A 88 2.80 17.61 -11.52
N LEU A 89 3.32 16.39 -11.29
CA LEU A 89 2.93 15.50 -10.18
C LEU A 89 3.56 15.90 -8.84
N LEU A 90 4.58 16.77 -8.86
CA LEU A 90 5.24 17.19 -7.63
C LEU A 90 4.31 18.09 -6.80
N PHE A 91 4.27 17.85 -5.48
CA PHE A 91 3.38 18.51 -4.53
C PHE A 91 1.89 18.26 -4.78
N THR A 92 1.55 17.11 -5.37
CA THR A 92 0.18 16.64 -5.56
C THR A 92 -0.08 15.31 -4.85
N VAL A 93 -1.35 14.98 -4.61
CA VAL A 93 -1.73 13.67 -4.04
C VAL A 93 -1.41 12.55 -5.02
N GLU A 94 -1.53 12.79 -6.31
CA GLU A 94 -1.22 11.85 -7.39
C GLU A 94 0.28 11.46 -7.39
N GLY A 95 1.16 12.43 -7.19
CA GLY A 95 2.60 12.18 -7.02
C GLY A 95 2.90 11.34 -5.77
N MET A 96 2.19 11.61 -4.66
CA MET A 96 2.30 10.81 -3.44
C MET A 96 1.81 9.37 -3.68
N ILE A 97 0.68 9.18 -4.39
CA ILE A 97 0.15 7.86 -4.78
C ILE A 97 1.17 7.11 -5.63
N LEU A 98 1.81 7.78 -6.60
CA LEU A 98 2.86 7.17 -7.41
C LEU A 98 4.03 6.65 -6.55
N ALA A 99 4.54 7.48 -5.65
CA ALA A 99 5.62 7.09 -4.74
C ALA A 99 5.24 5.89 -3.86
N GLN A 100 4.04 5.92 -3.29
CA GLN A 100 3.51 4.83 -2.47
C GLN A 100 3.32 3.54 -3.28
N THR A 101 2.81 3.63 -4.51
CA THR A 101 2.64 2.47 -5.40
C THR A 101 3.99 1.81 -5.67
N ILE A 102 5.04 2.57 -5.91
CA ILE A 102 6.40 2.05 -6.12
C ILE A 102 6.93 1.34 -4.87
N ILE A 103 6.62 1.84 -3.66
CA ILE A 103 7.05 1.23 -2.39
C ILE A 103 6.29 -0.06 -2.09
N ILE A 104 4.96 -0.07 -2.30
CA ILE A 104 4.09 -1.15 -1.86
C ILE A 104 4.10 -2.32 -2.86
N THR A 105 4.19 -2.03 -4.16
CA THR A 105 4.15 -3.06 -5.21
C THR A 105 5.16 -4.19 -4.99
N PRO A 106 6.46 -3.96 -4.68
CA PRO A 106 7.40 -5.03 -4.39
C PRO A 106 7.01 -5.88 -3.18
N ILE A 107 6.37 -5.29 -2.17
CA ILE A 107 5.94 -5.98 -0.95
C ILE A 107 4.85 -7.00 -1.32
N ILE A 108 3.79 -6.56 -1.99
CA ILE A 108 2.70 -7.43 -2.43
C ILE A 108 3.22 -8.47 -3.43
N CYS A 109 4.01 -8.07 -4.42
CA CYS A 109 4.62 -8.96 -5.40
C CYS A 109 5.46 -10.06 -4.74
N GLY A 110 6.31 -9.72 -3.78
CA GLY A 110 7.16 -10.68 -3.09
C GLY A 110 6.39 -11.66 -2.22
N MET A 111 5.34 -11.21 -1.55
CA MET A 111 4.45 -12.07 -0.76
C MET A 111 3.67 -13.02 -1.67
N VAL A 112 3.00 -12.51 -2.70
CA VAL A 112 2.24 -13.31 -3.66
C VAL A 112 3.14 -14.32 -4.37
N TYR A 113 4.33 -13.91 -4.83
CA TYR A 113 5.32 -14.82 -5.43
C TYR A 113 5.70 -15.96 -4.47
N THR A 114 5.94 -15.64 -3.22
CA THR A 114 6.37 -16.63 -2.21
C THR A 114 5.28 -17.67 -1.94
N TYR A 115 4.05 -17.22 -1.80
CA TYR A 115 2.89 -18.12 -1.62
C TYR A 115 2.60 -18.93 -2.87
N ALA A 116 2.58 -18.28 -4.05
CA ALA A 116 2.35 -18.95 -5.32
C ALA A 116 3.40 -20.03 -5.59
N ALA A 117 4.67 -19.76 -5.35
CA ALA A 117 5.76 -20.73 -5.54
C ALA A 117 5.59 -22.00 -4.68
N LYS A 118 4.93 -21.88 -3.52
CA LYS A 118 4.62 -23.01 -2.63
C LYS A 118 3.37 -23.79 -3.07
N THR A 119 2.34 -23.09 -3.50
CA THR A 119 0.98 -23.65 -3.72
C THR A 119 0.78 -24.11 -5.17
N ALA A 120 1.31 -23.40 -6.16
CA ALA A 120 1.08 -23.65 -7.57
C ALA A 120 1.49 -25.05 -8.07
N PRO A 121 2.59 -25.68 -7.59
CA PRO A 121 2.95 -27.02 -8.07
C PRO A 121 1.84 -28.06 -7.81
N GLY A 122 1.26 -28.07 -6.60
CA GLY A 122 0.17 -28.99 -6.24
C GLY A 122 -1.09 -28.74 -7.06
N ILE A 123 -1.48 -27.46 -7.19
CA ILE A 123 -2.68 -27.08 -7.97
C ILE A 123 -2.53 -27.43 -9.43
N ARG A 124 -1.34 -27.25 -10.03
CA ARG A 124 -1.09 -27.59 -11.44
C ARG A 124 -1.19 -29.10 -11.69
N VAL A 125 -0.70 -29.92 -10.76
CA VAL A 125 -0.86 -31.38 -10.86
C VAL A 125 -2.33 -31.75 -10.80
N PHE A 126 -3.06 -31.25 -9.80
CA PHE A 126 -4.49 -31.47 -9.66
C PHE A 126 -5.30 -31.01 -10.88
N ALA A 127 -5.09 -29.78 -11.33
CA ALA A 127 -5.77 -29.21 -12.51
C ALA A 127 -5.51 -30.04 -13.77
N LYS A 128 -4.29 -30.54 -13.94
CA LYS A 128 -3.91 -31.39 -15.07
C LYS A 128 -4.65 -32.75 -15.04
N THR A 129 -4.80 -33.37 -13.87
CA THR A 129 -5.56 -34.65 -13.73
C THR A 129 -7.04 -34.46 -14.03
N MET A 130 -7.58 -33.26 -13.80
CA MET A 130 -8.97 -32.90 -14.11
C MET A 130 -9.16 -32.39 -15.56
N GLY A 131 -8.11 -32.37 -16.38
CA GLY A 131 -8.18 -31.89 -17.76
C GLY A 131 -8.32 -30.37 -17.90
N ALA A 132 -8.06 -29.60 -16.84
CA ALA A 132 -8.21 -28.15 -16.84
C ALA A 132 -7.18 -27.47 -17.75
N GLY A 133 -7.65 -26.47 -18.52
CA GLY A 133 -6.80 -25.62 -19.34
C GLY A 133 -5.96 -24.65 -18.52
N LYS A 134 -4.99 -23.99 -19.18
CA LYS A 134 -4.06 -23.05 -18.51
C LYS A 134 -4.77 -21.94 -17.76
N LEU A 135 -5.77 -21.30 -18.36
CA LEU A 135 -6.54 -20.21 -17.75
C LEU A 135 -7.32 -20.68 -16.52
N GLN A 136 -7.96 -21.87 -16.63
CA GLN A 136 -8.69 -22.48 -15.52
C GLN A 136 -7.77 -22.80 -14.33
N THR A 137 -6.56 -23.28 -14.62
CA THR A 137 -5.53 -23.54 -13.60
C THR A 137 -5.10 -22.26 -12.90
N ASP A 138 -4.92 -21.14 -13.62
CA ASP A 138 -4.54 -19.86 -13.03
C ASP A 138 -5.68 -19.25 -12.19
N LEU A 139 -6.93 -19.38 -12.64
CA LEU A 139 -8.09 -18.94 -11.87
C LEU A 139 -8.26 -19.76 -10.59
N LEU A 140 -8.04 -21.09 -10.69
CA LEU A 140 -8.05 -21.96 -9.51
C LEU A 140 -6.95 -21.57 -8.52
N LEU A 141 -5.73 -21.29 -9.00
CA LEU A 141 -4.64 -20.81 -8.16
C LEU A 141 -5.00 -19.50 -7.46
N LEU A 142 -5.57 -18.53 -8.17
CA LEU A 142 -6.03 -17.27 -7.58
C LEU A 142 -7.09 -17.50 -6.51
N LYS A 143 -8.04 -18.38 -6.75
CA LYS A 143 -9.10 -18.72 -5.80
C LYS A 143 -8.53 -19.35 -4.54
N GLU A 144 -7.63 -20.32 -4.67
CA GLU A 144 -6.96 -20.97 -3.54
C GLU A 144 -6.08 -19.99 -2.73
N MET A 145 -5.48 -19.01 -3.39
CA MET A 145 -4.58 -18.02 -2.76
C MET A 145 -5.30 -16.75 -2.28
N LYS A 146 -6.62 -16.70 -2.30
CA LYS A 146 -7.38 -15.49 -1.96
C LYS A 146 -7.02 -14.92 -0.58
N HIS A 147 -6.78 -15.78 0.41
CA HIS A 147 -6.44 -15.36 1.78
C HIS A 147 -5.03 -14.79 1.88
N GLU A 148 -4.07 -15.40 1.20
CA GLU A 148 -2.69 -14.93 1.14
C GLU A 148 -2.57 -13.62 0.37
N ILE A 149 -3.33 -13.49 -0.73
CA ILE A 149 -3.39 -12.23 -1.49
C ILE A 149 -4.02 -11.14 -0.62
N TYR A 150 -5.12 -11.44 0.07
CA TYR A 150 -5.73 -10.53 1.03
C TYR A 150 -4.72 -10.07 2.09
N PHE A 151 -4.00 -11.00 2.73
CA PHE A 151 -3.00 -10.68 3.73
C PHE A 151 -1.86 -9.80 3.18
N ALA A 152 -1.42 -10.06 1.93
CA ALA A 152 -0.43 -9.23 1.25
C ALA A 152 -0.94 -7.80 1.02
N VAL A 153 -2.21 -7.64 0.60
CA VAL A 153 -2.83 -6.33 0.36
C VAL A 153 -2.99 -5.56 1.67
N VAL A 154 -3.45 -6.22 2.72
CA VAL A 154 -3.59 -5.62 4.06
C VAL A 154 -2.25 -5.17 4.63
N SER A 155 -1.19 -5.97 4.45
CA SER A 155 0.17 -5.59 4.82
C SER A 155 0.65 -4.36 4.05
N GLY A 156 0.35 -4.29 2.75
CA GLY A 156 0.62 -3.13 1.90
C GLY A 156 -0.14 -1.88 2.34
N PHE A 157 -1.40 -2.03 2.74
CA PHE A 157 -2.23 -0.94 3.25
C PHE A 157 -1.69 -0.36 4.57
N GLY A 158 -1.35 -1.24 5.52
CA GLY A 158 -0.71 -0.82 6.78
C GLY A 158 0.60 -0.06 6.52
N ARG A 159 1.38 -0.51 5.54
CA ARG A 159 2.58 0.20 5.09
C ARG A 159 2.26 1.58 4.52
N SER A 160 1.20 1.70 3.70
CA SER A 160 0.80 2.97 3.10
C SER A 160 0.38 4.02 4.14
N ILE A 161 -0.44 3.62 5.11
CA ILE A 161 -0.92 4.55 6.15
C ILE A 161 0.22 5.07 7.03
N SER A 162 1.22 4.25 7.32
CA SER A 162 2.31 4.59 8.24
C SER A 162 3.44 5.40 7.61
N GLU A 163 3.41 5.63 6.30
CA GLU A 163 4.52 6.27 5.57
C GLU A 163 4.59 7.78 5.81
N VAL A 164 5.78 8.26 6.08
CA VAL A 164 6.08 9.70 6.32
C VAL A 164 7.07 10.24 5.29
N GLY A 165 8.20 9.55 5.13
CA GLY A 165 9.37 10.10 4.44
C GLY A 165 9.16 10.39 2.96
N ALA A 166 8.69 9.40 2.21
CA ALA A 166 8.42 9.57 0.78
C ALA A 166 7.29 10.56 0.53
N VAL A 167 6.23 10.48 1.36
CA VAL A 167 5.06 11.37 1.28
C VAL A 167 5.45 12.83 1.54
N MET A 168 6.31 13.08 2.53
CA MET A 168 6.78 14.42 2.85
C MET A 168 7.63 15.02 1.71
N LEU A 169 8.51 14.22 1.10
CA LEU A 169 9.36 14.67 0.00
C LEU A 169 8.56 15.00 -1.25
N VAL A 170 7.65 14.11 -1.66
CA VAL A 170 6.88 14.27 -2.90
C VAL A 170 5.69 15.21 -2.73
N GLY A 171 5.02 15.15 -1.57
CA GLY A 171 3.83 15.95 -1.27
C GLY A 171 4.09 17.33 -0.72
N GLY A 172 5.26 17.57 -0.07
CA GLY A 172 5.61 18.88 0.50
C GLY A 172 4.82 19.31 1.74
N ASN A 173 3.98 18.45 2.31
CA ASN A 173 3.21 18.70 3.55
C ASN A 173 2.34 19.98 3.53
N ILE A 174 1.68 20.27 2.42
CA ILE A 174 0.88 21.50 2.22
C ILE A 174 -0.48 21.35 2.89
N LYS A 175 -0.81 22.23 3.87
CA LYS A 175 -2.10 22.24 4.59
C LYS A 175 -3.27 22.35 3.60
N GLY A 176 -4.25 21.47 3.72
CA GLY A 176 -5.45 21.45 2.86
C GLY A 176 -5.27 20.73 1.51
N HIS A 177 -4.03 20.40 1.10
CA HIS A 177 -3.75 19.79 -0.21
C HIS A 177 -3.06 18.42 -0.12
N THR A 178 -1.85 18.37 0.47
CA THR A 178 -1.01 17.15 0.48
C THR A 178 -0.58 16.72 1.87
N ARG A 179 -1.01 17.47 2.91
CA ARG A 179 -0.73 17.09 4.29
C ARG A 179 -1.51 15.83 4.64
N THR A 180 -0.78 14.79 5.06
CA THR A 180 -1.34 13.58 5.66
C THR A 180 -1.31 13.66 7.17
N MET A 181 -2.00 12.75 7.86
CA MET A 181 -1.93 12.67 9.32
C MET A 181 -0.50 12.41 9.80
N THR A 182 0.24 11.52 9.15
CA THR A 182 1.64 11.20 9.48
C THR A 182 2.58 12.38 9.31
N THR A 183 2.42 13.16 8.23
CA THR A 183 3.24 14.36 8.01
C THR A 183 2.85 15.51 8.93
N ALA A 184 1.57 15.60 9.33
CA ALA A 184 1.09 16.54 10.35
C ALA A 184 1.71 16.24 11.73
N ILE A 185 1.72 14.96 12.15
CA ILE A 185 2.36 14.51 13.39
C ILE A 185 3.85 14.88 13.40
N SER A 186 4.55 14.64 12.28
CA SER A 186 5.97 14.99 12.14
C SER A 186 6.21 16.49 12.27
N LEU A 187 5.34 17.33 11.71
CA LEU A 187 5.41 18.78 11.80
C LEU A 187 5.16 19.24 13.25
N LEU A 188 4.10 18.79 13.90
CA LEU A 188 3.77 19.13 15.28
C LEU A 188 4.92 18.76 16.25
N LYS A 189 5.53 17.59 16.05
CA LYS A 189 6.74 17.21 16.79
C LYS A 189 7.87 18.22 16.59
N SER A 190 8.12 18.68 15.35
CA SER A 190 9.19 19.64 15.08
C SER A 190 8.94 21.03 15.68
N GLN A 191 7.67 21.36 15.91
CA GLN A 191 7.22 22.59 16.58
C GLN A 191 7.17 22.49 18.11
N GLY A 192 7.45 21.31 18.68
CA GLY A 192 7.36 21.07 20.12
C GLY A 192 5.94 20.88 20.66
N ILE A 193 4.94 20.75 19.77
CA ILE A 193 3.51 20.59 20.12
C ILE A 193 3.19 19.10 20.24
N PHE A 194 3.72 18.46 21.30
CA PHE A 194 3.66 17.00 21.46
C PHE A 194 2.25 16.47 21.75
N THR A 195 1.44 17.21 22.51
CA THR A 195 0.09 16.78 22.90
C THR A 195 -0.83 16.60 21.69
N GLU A 196 -0.87 17.58 20.79
CA GLU A 196 -1.66 17.51 19.56
C GLU A 196 -1.13 16.42 18.62
N GLY A 197 0.22 16.32 18.50
CA GLY A 197 0.85 15.27 17.71
C GLY A 197 0.50 13.86 18.21
N LEU A 198 0.48 13.65 19.53
CA LEU A 198 0.07 12.39 20.15
C LEU A 198 -1.41 12.09 19.92
N THR A 199 -2.27 13.09 20.03
CA THR A 199 -3.72 12.94 19.81
C THR A 199 -4.01 12.55 18.35
N LEU A 200 -3.35 13.18 17.37
CA LEU A 200 -3.42 12.78 15.96
C LEU A 200 -2.87 11.36 15.73
N GLY A 201 -1.81 10.98 16.44
CA GLY A 201 -1.26 9.63 16.40
C GLY A 201 -2.23 8.56 16.88
N ILE A 202 -2.90 8.82 18.01
CA ILE A 202 -3.96 7.93 18.55
C ILE A 202 -5.12 7.84 17.56
N LEU A 203 -5.57 8.96 17.01
CA LEU A 203 -6.63 8.98 16.01
C LEU A 203 -6.25 8.18 14.75
N LEU A 204 -5.03 8.30 14.27
CA LEU A 204 -4.51 7.52 13.15
C LEU A 204 -4.53 6.01 13.46
N LEU A 205 -4.11 5.60 14.66
CA LEU A 205 -4.14 4.20 15.08
C LEU A 205 -5.57 3.65 15.15
N ILE A 206 -6.51 4.41 15.73
CA ILE A 206 -7.92 4.03 15.79
C ILE A 206 -8.49 3.89 14.37
N MET A 207 -8.21 4.84 13.49
CA MET A 207 -8.65 4.80 12.09
C MET A 207 -8.08 3.58 11.37
N ALA A 208 -6.78 3.32 11.51
CA ALA A 208 -6.13 2.16 10.91
C ALA A 208 -6.73 0.85 11.43
N PHE A 209 -7.00 0.76 12.74
CA PHE A 209 -7.63 -0.40 13.37
C PHE A 209 -9.06 -0.64 12.84
N ILE A 210 -9.88 0.41 12.76
CA ILE A 210 -11.25 0.32 12.22
C ILE A 210 -11.23 -0.17 10.78
N LEU A 211 -10.37 0.40 9.94
CA LEU A 211 -10.23 -0.01 8.53
C LEU A 211 -9.79 -1.46 8.39
N GLN A 212 -8.88 -1.91 9.28
CA GLN A 212 -8.45 -3.30 9.33
C GLN A 212 -9.60 -4.23 9.73
N CYS A 213 -10.36 -3.89 10.78
CA CYS A 213 -11.53 -4.66 11.20
C CYS A 213 -12.61 -4.71 10.11
N MET A 214 -12.85 -3.60 9.40
CA MET A 214 -13.77 -3.59 8.26
C MET A 214 -13.31 -4.52 7.14
N ALA A 215 -12.04 -4.48 6.80
CA ALA A 215 -11.47 -5.38 5.80
C ALA A 215 -11.63 -6.85 6.21
N ASP A 216 -11.36 -7.19 7.48
CA ASP A 216 -11.53 -8.56 8.01
C ASP A 216 -13.00 -9.01 8.04
N PHE A 217 -13.93 -8.10 8.32
CA PHE A 217 -15.36 -8.38 8.30
C PHE A 217 -15.83 -8.79 6.89
N PHE A 218 -15.51 -8.00 5.86
CA PHE A 218 -15.83 -8.33 4.47
C PHE A 218 -15.22 -9.66 4.02
N ARG A 219 -14.04 -10.00 4.52
CA ARG A 219 -13.45 -11.31 4.24
C ARG A 219 -14.26 -12.46 4.83
N LYS A 220 -14.76 -12.32 6.06
CA LYS A 220 -15.49 -13.37 6.76
C LYS A 220 -16.83 -13.65 6.09
N GLU A 221 -17.55 -12.61 5.69
CA GLU A 221 -18.81 -12.71 4.96
C GLU A 221 -18.63 -13.47 3.63
N SER A 222 -17.58 -13.19 2.89
CA SER A 222 -17.23 -13.91 1.65
C SER A 222 -16.86 -15.39 1.84
N GLN A 223 -16.50 -15.82 3.06
CA GLN A 223 -16.23 -17.22 3.40
C GLN A 223 -17.49 -17.99 3.78
N GLU A 224 -18.46 -17.33 4.40
CA GLU A 224 -19.73 -17.96 4.78
C GLU A 224 -20.57 -18.26 3.53
N ASP A 225 -20.56 -17.39 2.52
CA ASP A 225 -21.25 -17.59 1.24
C ASP A 225 -20.68 -18.73 0.37
N GLU A 226 -19.41 -19.14 0.58
CA GLU A 226 -18.80 -20.27 -0.15
C GLU A 226 -19.05 -21.64 0.52
N ASN A 227 -19.58 -21.68 1.73
CA ASN A 227 -19.88 -22.93 2.47
C ASN A 227 -21.33 -23.38 2.30
N TYR A 228 -22.14 -22.70 1.52
CA TYR A 228 -23.49 -23.08 1.09
C TYR A 228 -23.52 -23.39 -0.41
#